data_2322198879cd461486cd4c339f764e30
#
_entry.id   2322198879cd461486cd4c339f764e30
#
_cell.length_a   1.000
_cell.length_b   1.000
_cell.length_c   1.000
_cell.angle_alpha   90.00
_cell.angle_beta   90.00
_cell.angle_gamma   90.00
#
_symmetry.space_group_name_H-M   'P 1'
#
loop_
_entity.id
_entity.type
_entity.pdbx_description
1 polymer ?
#
loop_
_entity_poly.entity_id
_entity_poly.type
_entity_poly.pdbx_seq_one_letter_code
_entity_poly.pdbx_strand_id
1 'polypeptide(L)'
;MKNFTTLIKESFEIYKQKITPILLILLISGVVITILGVTLGGSMMFSVLQLKETAATEIAEALFFSPLVIGMFLVIVLWIIFIGLTFIILVVKPAGTKLKEIFQEAWKKFGQYLWLVILTSIFVVLSTLFFIIPGIIVGTYLTFYSYVFVVEEEKGMNALKRSWNLVKGNWLKVFGRLFLLGIIFNIIYILLSSVNNLLGSVFQLFYMPFSIIFLYLIYLELKKSKEIQVQIQS
;
A
#
# COMPACT_ATOMS: atom_id res chain seq x y z
N MET A 1 21.85 -6.14 -10.65
CA MET A 1 20.93 -5.67 -9.58
C MET A 1 21.76 -5.10 -8.43
N LYS A 2 21.35 -3.92 -7.90
CA LYS A 2 22.04 -3.23 -6.80
C LYS A 2 22.02 -4.07 -5.51
N ASN A 3 23.01 -3.83 -4.63
CA ASN A 3 23.00 -4.47 -3.31
C ASN A 3 21.87 -3.93 -2.44
N PHE A 4 21.37 -4.77 -1.51
CA PHE A 4 20.30 -4.40 -0.58
C PHE A 4 20.61 -3.13 0.23
N THR A 5 21.84 -3.04 0.74
CA THR A 5 22.32 -1.86 1.50
C THR A 5 22.32 -0.57 0.67
N THR A 6 22.64 -0.66 -0.61
CA THR A 6 22.59 0.48 -1.54
C THR A 6 21.15 0.95 -1.74
N LEU A 7 20.21 0.02 -1.93
CA LEU A 7 18.79 0.35 -2.05
C LEU A 7 18.24 1.02 -0.79
N ILE A 8 18.62 0.54 0.40
CA ILE A 8 18.24 1.18 1.67
C ILE A 8 18.76 2.63 1.74
N LYS A 9 20.04 2.86 1.42
CA LYS A 9 20.63 4.21 1.43
C LYS A 9 19.94 5.14 0.45
N GLU A 10 19.75 4.71 -0.79
CA GLU A 10 19.05 5.50 -1.81
C GLU A 10 17.59 5.79 -1.41
N SER A 11 16.89 4.80 -0.83
CA SER A 11 15.53 5.01 -0.31
C SER A 11 15.50 6.08 0.77
N PHE A 12 16.48 6.08 1.66
CA PHE A 12 16.58 7.05 2.74
C PHE A 12 16.89 8.47 2.24
N GLU A 13 17.72 8.61 1.20
CA GLU A 13 17.99 9.90 0.57
C GLU A 13 16.73 10.48 -0.11
N ILE A 14 16.00 9.66 -0.87
CA ILE A 14 14.72 10.09 -1.48
C ILE A 14 13.69 10.42 -0.39
N TYR A 15 13.65 9.64 0.68
CA TYR A 15 12.76 9.87 1.82
C TYR A 15 13.03 11.24 2.45
N LYS A 16 14.30 11.59 2.72
CA LYS A 16 14.70 12.90 3.25
C LYS A 16 14.29 14.03 2.34
N GLN A 17 14.50 13.90 1.02
CA GLN A 17 14.12 14.94 0.05
C GLN A 17 12.62 15.18 -0.01
N LYS A 18 11.81 14.14 0.28
CA LYS A 18 10.34 14.20 0.22
C LYS A 18 9.66 14.22 1.59
N ILE A 19 10.41 14.44 2.67
CA ILE A 19 9.90 14.34 4.05
C ILE A 19 8.70 15.26 4.29
N THR A 20 8.77 16.50 3.81
CA THR A 20 7.70 17.51 4.01
C THR A 20 6.37 17.07 3.39
N PRO A 21 6.29 16.74 2.09
CA PRO A 21 5.03 16.24 1.51
C PRO A 21 4.58 14.89 2.10
N ILE A 22 5.51 14.02 2.51
CA ILE A 22 5.16 12.76 3.20
C ILE A 22 4.44 13.08 4.52
N LEU A 23 5.01 13.95 5.36
CA LEU A 23 4.42 14.34 6.64
C LEU A 23 3.04 14.98 6.46
N LEU A 24 2.88 15.85 5.46
CA LEU A 24 1.59 16.50 5.17
C LEU A 24 0.53 15.48 4.74
N ILE A 25 0.86 14.53 3.89
CA ILE A 25 -0.08 13.46 3.49
C ILE A 25 -0.44 12.58 4.69
N LEU A 26 0.53 12.21 5.54
CA LEU A 26 0.28 11.44 6.76
C LEU A 26 -0.62 12.20 7.73
N LEU A 27 -0.40 13.50 7.91
CA LEU A 27 -1.22 14.35 8.77
C LEU A 27 -2.66 14.46 8.26
N ILE A 28 -2.85 14.76 6.96
CA ILE A 28 -4.17 14.78 6.33
C ILE A 28 -4.88 13.43 6.49
N SER A 29 -4.16 12.35 6.22
CA SER A 29 -4.71 10.98 6.35
C SER A 29 -5.10 10.67 7.78
N GLY A 30 -4.25 11.04 8.75
CA GLY A 30 -4.52 10.85 10.17
C GLY A 30 -5.78 11.59 10.63
N VAL A 31 -5.93 12.86 10.24
CA VAL A 31 -7.13 13.65 10.55
C VAL A 31 -8.40 13.00 9.96
N VAL A 32 -8.36 12.61 8.69
CA VAL A 32 -9.54 11.99 8.04
C VAL A 32 -9.89 10.65 8.69
N ILE A 33 -8.91 9.79 8.95
CA ILE A 33 -9.15 8.49 9.61
C ILE A 33 -9.67 8.68 11.03
N THR A 34 -9.17 9.68 11.76
CA THR A 34 -9.66 9.98 13.12
C THR A 34 -11.12 10.45 13.09
N ILE A 35 -11.48 11.34 12.17
CA ILE A 35 -12.87 11.79 12.01
C ILE A 35 -13.77 10.60 11.67
N LEU A 36 -13.39 9.78 10.70
CA LEU A 36 -14.15 8.58 10.31
C LEU A 36 -14.26 7.58 11.47
N GLY A 37 -13.18 7.37 12.22
CA GLY A 37 -13.15 6.47 13.37
C GLY A 37 -14.04 6.96 14.53
N VAL A 38 -14.03 8.25 14.83
CA VAL A 38 -14.90 8.84 15.87
C VAL A 38 -16.36 8.78 15.46
N THR A 39 -16.69 9.06 14.20
CA THR A 39 -18.09 8.95 13.72
C THR A 39 -18.56 7.50 13.71
N LEU A 40 -17.72 6.54 13.34
CA LEU A 40 -18.04 5.11 13.39
C LEU A 40 -18.25 4.65 14.84
N GLY A 41 -17.31 4.95 15.74
CA GLY A 41 -17.40 4.59 17.15
C GLY A 41 -18.60 5.22 17.83
N GLY A 42 -18.89 6.50 17.55
CA GLY A 42 -20.07 7.20 18.05
C GLY A 42 -21.38 6.58 17.57
N SER A 43 -21.48 6.21 16.30
CA SER A 43 -22.68 5.55 15.76
C SER A 43 -22.89 4.15 16.34
N MET A 44 -21.82 3.37 16.55
CA MET A 44 -21.90 2.06 17.22
C MET A 44 -22.35 2.22 18.67
N MET A 45 -21.78 3.16 19.42
CA MET A 45 -22.15 3.42 20.81
C MET A 45 -23.61 3.87 20.94
N PHE A 46 -24.08 4.74 20.03
CA PHE A 46 -25.46 5.16 19.99
C PHE A 46 -26.45 3.99 19.75
N SER A 47 -26.08 3.09 18.82
CA SER A 47 -26.86 1.87 18.53
C SER A 47 -26.92 0.94 19.75
N VAL A 48 -25.82 0.74 20.48
CA VAL A 48 -25.76 -0.06 21.70
C VAL A 48 -26.67 0.53 22.80
N LEU A 49 -26.67 1.85 22.97
CA LEU A 49 -27.49 2.51 24.00
C LEU A 49 -28.98 2.42 23.72
N GLN A 50 -29.40 2.20 22.47
CA GLN A 50 -30.83 2.00 22.13
C GLN A 50 -31.28 0.55 22.32
N LEU A 51 -30.39 -0.43 22.39
CA LEU A 51 -30.70 -1.85 22.55
C LEU A 51 -30.80 -2.18 24.06
N LYS A 52 -31.92 -1.86 24.69
CA LYS A 52 -32.07 -1.92 26.16
C LYS A 52 -32.07 -3.31 26.81
N GLU A 53 -32.34 -4.43 26.12
CA GLU A 53 -32.51 -5.75 26.76
C GLU A 53 -32.13 -6.97 25.87
N THR A 54 -31.37 -6.81 24.81
CA THR A 54 -31.04 -7.92 23.89
C THR A 54 -29.75 -8.63 24.30
N ALA A 55 -29.63 -9.94 24.04
CA ALA A 55 -28.40 -10.69 24.30
C ALA A 55 -27.20 -10.08 23.58
N ALA A 56 -26.01 -10.10 24.20
CA ALA A 56 -24.79 -9.48 23.66
C ALA A 56 -24.43 -9.96 22.25
N THR A 57 -24.77 -11.19 21.88
CA THR A 57 -24.59 -11.76 20.53
C THR A 57 -25.48 -11.09 19.50
N GLU A 58 -26.74 -10.85 19.77
CA GLU A 58 -27.68 -10.17 18.85
C GLU A 58 -27.29 -8.71 18.65
N ILE A 59 -26.81 -8.06 19.71
CA ILE A 59 -26.25 -6.69 19.62
C ILE A 59 -25.04 -6.65 18.72
N ALA A 60 -24.09 -7.59 18.87
CA ALA A 60 -22.89 -7.66 18.03
C ALA A 60 -23.27 -7.88 16.56
N GLU A 61 -24.18 -8.80 16.26
CA GLU A 61 -24.62 -9.04 14.89
C GLU A 61 -25.32 -7.81 14.29
N ALA A 62 -26.25 -7.18 15.00
CA ALA A 62 -26.92 -5.98 14.52
C ALA A 62 -25.97 -4.81 14.25
N LEU A 63 -24.90 -4.67 15.04
CA LEU A 63 -23.89 -3.63 14.84
C LEU A 63 -22.99 -3.92 13.64
N PHE A 64 -22.44 -5.13 13.54
CA PHE A 64 -21.52 -5.48 12.46
C PHE A 64 -22.17 -5.51 11.08
N PHE A 65 -23.44 -5.92 11.00
CA PHE A 65 -24.19 -5.99 9.74
C PHE A 65 -25.04 -4.74 9.45
N SER A 66 -24.95 -3.68 10.28
CA SER A 66 -25.68 -2.46 9.96
C SER A 66 -25.15 -1.83 8.67
N PRO A 67 -26.01 -1.40 7.74
CA PRO A 67 -25.60 -0.76 6.48
C PRO A 67 -24.70 0.45 6.69
N LEU A 68 -24.86 1.16 7.80
CA LEU A 68 -24.06 2.31 8.18
C LEU A 68 -22.61 1.89 8.50
N VAL A 69 -22.39 0.84 9.29
CA VAL A 69 -21.06 0.35 9.65
C VAL A 69 -20.35 -0.19 8.41
N ILE A 70 -21.06 -0.95 7.56
CA ILE A 70 -20.52 -1.44 6.30
C ILE A 70 -20.14 -0.27 5.38
N GLY A 71 -21.03 0.72 5.24
CA GLY A 71 -20.76 1.91 4.41
C GLY A 71 -19.53 2.69 4.89
N MET A 72 -19.40 2.92 6.20
CA MET A 72 -18.22 3.60 6.75
C MET A 72 -16.93 2.80 6.60
N PHE A 73 -17.00 1.47 6.77
CA PHE A 73 -15.85 0.59 6.51
C PHE A 73 -15.39 0.69 5.06
N LEU A 74 -16.33 0.68 4.09
CA LEU A 74 -16.02 0.86 2.68
C LEU A 74 -15.35 2.22 2.41
N VAL A 75 -15.83 3.31 3.03
CA VAL A 75 -15.22 4.65 2.89
C VAL A 75 -13.77 4.63 3.41
N ILE A 76 -13.51 3.99 4.56
CA ILE A 76 -12.15 3.87 5.10
C ILE A 76 -11.24 3.09 4.13
N VAL A 77 -11.71 1.97 3.59
CA VAL A 77 -10.95 1.17 2.62
C VAL A 77 -10.64 1.98 1.35
N LEU A 78 -11.64 2.67 0.80
CA LEU A 78 -11.44 3.53 -0.37
C LEU A 78 -10.45 4.67 -0.09
N TRP A 79 -10.50 5.25 1.10
CA TRP A 79 -9.54 6.26 1.53
C TRP A 79 -8.12 5.71 1.62
N ILE A 80 -7.92 4.52 2.19
CA ILE A 80 -6.60 3.87 2.27
C ILE A 80 -6.04 3.62 0.86
N ILE A 81 -6.87 3.12 -0.07
CA ILE A 81 -6.47 2.89 -1.47
C ILE A 81 -6.08 4.22 -2.14
N PHE A 82 -6.86 5.29 -1.93
CA PHE A 82 -6.59 6.61 -2.47
C PHE A 82 -5.27 7.19 -1.97
N ILE A 83 -5.01 7.10 -0.67
CA ILE A 83 -3.76 7.56 -0.07
C ILE A 83 -2.57 6.74 -0.55
N GLY A 84 -2.73 5.42 -0.70
CA GLY A 84 -1.70 4.55 -1.29
C GLY A 84 -1.31 5.01 -2.70
N LEU A 85 -2.28 5.29 -3.57
CA LEU A 85 -2.05 5.85 -4.91
C LEU A 85 -1.34 7.21 -4.83
N THR A 86 -1.77 8.07 -3.91
CA THR A 86 -1.17 9.41 -3.71
C THR A 86 0.30 9.31 -3.34
N PHE A 87 0.67 8.37 -2.46
CA PHE A 87 2.07 8.12 -2.11
C PHE A 87 2.89 7.59 -3.29
N ILE A 88 2.33 6.70 -4.11
CA ILE A 88 3.02 6.19 -5.30
C ILE A 88 3.30 7.35 -6.28
N ILE A 89 2.31 8.21 -6.55
CA ILE A 89 2.46 9.39 -7.40
C ILE A 89 3.51 10.35 -6.82
N LEU A 90 3.48 10.61 -5.51
CA LEU A 90 4.48 11.43 -4.82
C LEU A 90 5.91 10.90 -5.03
N VAL A 91 6.09 9.58 -4.93
CA VAL A 91 7.42 8.96 -5.07
C VAL A 91 7.93 9.06 -6.51
N VAL A 92 7.05 8.88 -7.48
CA VAL A 92 7.37 8.94 -8.92
C VAL A 92 7.67 10.36 -9.39
N LYS A 93 6.94 11.36 -8.90
CA LYS A 93 7.10 12.78 -9.31
C LYS A 93 8.41 13.38 -8.81
N PRO A 94 8.97 14.38 -9.50
CA PRO A 94 10.14 15.13 -9.04
C PRO A 94 9.93 15.77 -7.66
N ALA A 95 11.02 15.94 -6.92
CA ALA A 95 10.97 16.69 -5.67
C ALA A 95 10.54 18.15 -5.96
N GLY A 96 9.67 18.70 -5.11
CA GLY A 96 9.12 20.06 -5.28
C GLY A 96 7.77 20.11 -6.01
N THR A 97 7.25 18.99 -6.54
CA THR A 97 5.88 18.97 -7.09
C THR A 97 4.86 19.37 -6.00
N LYS A 98 3.93 20.27 -6.35
CA LYS A 98 2.92 20.76 -5.41
C LYS A 98 1.96 19.64 -5.01
N LEU A 99 1.64 19.55 -3.73
CA LEU A 99 0.70 18.56 -3.20
C LEU A 99 -0.66 18.59 -3.91
N LYS A 100 -1.16 19.78 -4.25
CA LYS A 100 -2.41 19.94 -4.98
C LYS A 100 -2.40 19.18 -6.32
N GLU A 101 -1.30 19.23 -7.06
CA GLU A 101 -1.14 18.53 -8.33
C GLU A 101 -1.12 17.00 -8.13
N ILE A 102 -0.46 16.54 -7.06
CA ILE A 102 -0.41 15.11 -6.71
C ILE A 102 -1.81 14.59 -6.37
N PHE A 103 -2.56 15.30 -5.53
CA PHE A 103 -3.94 14.93 -5.18
C PHE A 103 -4.90 14.97 -6.38
N GLN A 104 -4.76 15.96 -7.25
CA GLN A 104 -5.58 16.07 -8.47
C GLN A 104 -5.29 14.90 -9.42
N GLU A 105 -4.03 14.51 -9.59
CA GLU A 105 -3.67 13.35 -10.41
C GLU A 105 -4.16 12.06 -9.80
N ALA A 106 -4.03 11.88 -8.48
CA ALA A 106 -4.56 10.74 -7.77
C ALA A 106 -6.07 10.62 -7.96
N TRP A 107 -6.81 11.73 -7.84
CA TRP A 107 -8.25 11.75 -8.04
C TRP A 107 -8.66 11.35 -9.46
N LYS A 108 -7.98 11.89 -10.47
CA LYS A 108 -8.24 11.54 -11.88
C LYS A 108 -8.00 10.06 -12.20
N LYS A 109 -6.97 9.48 -11.60
CA LYS A 109 -6.56 8.08 -11.82
C LYS A 109 -7.27 7.08 -10.89
N PHE A 110 -7.98 7.55 -9.85
CA PHE A 110 -8.49 6.72 -8.76
C PHE A 110 -9.43 5.60 -9.22
N GLY A 111 -10.40 5.88 -10.07
CA GLY A 111 -11.35 4.85 -10.54
C GLY A 111 -10.66 3.71 -11.31
N GLN A 112 -9.70 4.04 -12.17
CA GLN A 112 -8.93 3.03 -12.92
C GLN A 112 -7.99 2.25 -12.00
N TYR A 113 -7.41 2.93 -11.01
CA TYR A 113 -6.56 2.30 -10.00
C TYR A 113 -7.36 1.36 -9.09
N LEU A 114 -8.55 1.76 -8.68
CA LEU A 114 -9.45 0.92 -7.88
C LEU A 114 -9.78 -0.38 -8.61
N TRP A 115 -10.11 -0.30 -9.90
CA TRP A 115 -10.32 -1.49 -10.73
C TRP A 115 -9.09 -2.40 -10.78
N LEU A 116 -7.91 -1.81 -10.90
CA LEU A 116 -6.65 -2.55 -10.91
C LEU A 116 -6.36 -3.24 -9.57
N VAL A 117 -6.65 -2.57 -8.45
CA VAL A 117 -6.55 -3.15 -7.10
C VAL A 117 -7.49 -4.35 -6.96
N ILE A 118 -8.75 -4.22 -7.41
CA ILE A 118 -9.72 -5.32 -7.38
C ILE A 118 -9.22 -6.52 -8.18
N LEU A 119 -8.77 -6.31 -9.42
CA LEU A 119 -8.22 -7.38 -10.26
C LEU A 119 -7.04 -8.07 -9.58
N THR A 120 -6.09 -7.30 -9.05
CA THR A 120 -4.93 -7.85 -8.34
C THR A 120 -5.35 -8.68 -7.14
N SER A 121 -6.30 -8.16 -6.34
CA SER A 121 -6.81 -8.85 -5.16
C SER A 121 -7.47 -10.18 -5.51
N ILE A 122 -8.26 -10.23 -6.60
CA ILE A 122 -8.87 -11.48 -7.08
C ILE A 122 -7.79 -12.53 -7.39
N PHE A 123 -6.75 -12.16 -8.15
CA PHE A 123 -5.68 -13.10 -8.49
C PHE A 123 -4.92 -13.61 -7.27
N VAL A 124 -4.59 -12.71 -6.33
CA VAL A 124 -3.87 -13.08 -5.11
C VAL A 124 -4.74 -13.96 -4.21
N VAL A 125 -6.01 -13.59 -3.99
CA VAL A 125 -6.95 -14.36 -3.16
C VAL A 125 -7.17 -15.75 -3.75
N LEU A 126 -7.48 -15.86 -5.04
CA LEU A 126 -7.66 -17.15 -5.70
C LEU A 126 -6.42 -18.03 -5.58
N SER A 127 -5.23 -17.45 -5.79
CA SER A 127 -3.98 -18.20 -5.66
C SER A 127 -3.74 -18.68 -4.23
N THR A 128 -4.11 -17.87 -3.23
CA THR A 128 -3.94 -18.20 -1.80
C THR A 128 -4.95 -19.26 -1.35
N LEU A 129 -6.16 -19.28 -1.94
CA LEU A 129 -7.17 -20.33 -1.66
C LEU A 129 -6.70 -21.73 -2.04
N PHE A 130 -5.91 -21.86 -3.10
CA PHE A 130 -5.32 -23.16 -3.45
C PHE A 130 -4.23 -23.57 -2.48
N PHE A 131 -3.27 -22.70 -2.21
CA PHE A 131 -2.22 -22.86 -1.19
C PHE A 131 -1.56 -21.51 -0.90
N ILE A 132 -1.04 -21.31 0.31
CA ILE A 132 -0.35 -20.08 0.73
C ILE A 132 0.88 -19.80 -0.17
N ILE A 133 1.63 -20.83 -0.55
CA ILE A 133 2.84 -20.69 -1.38
C ILE A 133 2.55 -20.08 -2.76
N PRO A 134 1.58 -20.59 -3.56
CA PRO A 134 1.16 -19.93 -4.81
C PRO A 134 0.72 -18.48 -4.61
N GLY A 135 0.01 -18.18 -3.52
CA GLY A 135 -0.38 -16.80 -3.18
C GLY A 135 0.82 -15.86 -3.01
N ILE A 136 1.85 -16.30 -2.29
CA ILE A 136 3.11 -15.55 -2.13
C ILE A 136 3.81 -15.36 -3.49
N ILE A 137 3.85 -16.40 -4.32
CA ILE A 137 4.47 -16.33 -5.64
C ILE A 137 3.75 -15.30 -6.52
N VAL A 138 2.42 -15.41 -6.65
CA VAL A 138 1.61 -14.49 -7.46
C VAL A 138 1.68 -13.07 -6.90
N GLY A 139 1.57 -12.89 -5.58
CA GLY A 139 1.71 -11.60 -4.92
C GLY A 139 3.04 -10.93 -5.23
N THR A 140 4.15 -11.67 -5.23
CA THR A 140 5.47 -11.15 -5.60
C THR A 140 5.53 -10.74 -7.07
N TYR A 141 4.96 -11.53 -8.00
CA TYR A 141 4.89 -11.18 -9.41
C TYR A 141 4.07 -9.92 -9.68
N LEU A 142 3.03 -9.70 -8.91
CA LEU A 142 2.13 -8.57 -9.07
C LEU A 142 2.51 -7.34 -8.24
N THR A 143 3.57 -7.38 -7.42
CA THR A 143 3.95 -6.29 -6.50
C THR A 143 4.11 -4.93 -7.19
N PHE A 144 4.54 -4.90 -8.46
CA PHE A 144 4.85 -3.65 -9.17
C PHE A 144 3.72 -3.11 -10.03
N TYR A 145 2.51 -3.70 -10.02
CA TYR A 145 1.39 -3.27 -10.85
C TYR A 145 1.05 -1.78 -10.68
N SER A 146 1.15 -1.27 -9.45
CA SER A 146 0.87 0.13 -9.13
C SER A 146 1.87 1.11 -9.77
N TYR A 147 3.16 0.72 -9.79
CA TYR A 147 4.20 1.54 -10.44
C TYR A 147 4.08 1.49 -11.96
N VAL A 148 3.77 0.32 -12.53
CA VAL A 148 3.48 0.17 -13.97
C VAL A 148 2.31 1.07 -14.36
N PHE A 149 1.23 1.10 -13.57
CA PHE A 149 0.07 1.95 -13.80
C PHE A 149 0.41 3.44 -13.77
N VAL A 150 1.24 3.88 -12.80
CA VAL A 150 1.56 5.31 -12.64
C VAL A 150 2.66 5.76 -13.60
N VAL A 151 3.69 4.93 -13.86
CA VAL A 151 4.89 5.30 -14.64
C VAL A 151 4.75 4.97 -16.12
N GLU A 152 4.19 3.81 -16.45
CA GLU A 152 4.04 3.31 -17.83
C GLU A 152 2.62 3.56 -18.37
N GLU A 153 1.69 4.06 -17.53
CA GLU A 153 0.28 4.36 -17.85
C GLU A 153 -0.51 3.14 -18.35
N GLU A 154 0.00 1.94 -18.11
CA GLU A 154 -0.66 0.69 -18.45
C GLU A 154 -1.86 0.43 -17.53
N LYS A 155 -2.96 -0.11 -18.10
CA LYS A 155 -4.23 -0.25 -17.37
C LYS A 155 -4.69 -1.71 -17.29
N GLY A 156 -5.47 -2.01 -16.27
CA GLY A 156 -6.12 -3.30 -16.09
C GLY A 156 -5.15 -4.49 -16.24
N MET A 157 -5.54 -5.47 -17.06
CA MET A 157 -4.76 -6.69 -17.26
C MET A 157 -3.35 -6.45 -17.85
N ASN A 158 -3.15 -5.38 -18.62
CA ASN A 158 -1.85 -5.06 -19.19
C ASN A 158 -0.85 -4.66 -18.09
N ALA A 159 -1.28 -3.86 -17.11
CA ALA A 159 -0.45 -3.50 -15.96
C ALA A 159 -0.03 -4.75 -15.16
N LEU A 160 -0.94 -5.71 -14.96
CA LEU A 160 -0.63 -6.97 -14.27
C LEU A 160 0.36 -7.83 -15.07
N LYS A 161 0.13 -8.01 -16.37
CA LYS A 161 1.04 -8.74 -17.27
C LYS A 161 2.42 -8.08 -17.31
N ARG A 162 2.48 -6.76 -17.35
CA ARG A 162 3.73 -6.01 -17.34
C ARG A 162 4.48 -6.20 -16.01
N SER A 163 3.80 -6.09 -14.87
CA SER A 163 4.38 -6.38 -13.55
C SER A 163 4.95 -7.80 -13.49
N TRP A 164 4.17 -8.79 -13.95
CA TRP A 164 4.62 -10.18 -14.05
C TRP A 164 5.91 -10.33 -14.86
N ASN A 165 5.95 -9.72 -16.05
CA ASN A 165 7.11 -9.79 -16.94
C ASN A 165 8.36 -9.12 -16.36
N LEU A 166 8.20 -8.04 -15.58
CA LEU A 166 9.31 -7.38 -14.89
C LEU A 166 9.98 -8.31 -13.86
N VAL A 167 9.17 -9.05 -13.10
CA VAL A 167 9.66 -9.95 -12.04
C VAL A 167 10.18 -11.27 -12.62
N LYS A 168 9.63 -11.73 -13.76
CA LYS A 168 10.02 -12.99 -14.41
C LYS A 168 11.52 -13.08 -14.64
N GLY A 169 12.12 -14.15 -14.12
CA GLY A 169 13.57 -14.39 -14.15
C GLY A 169 14.35 -13.78 -12.97
N ASN A 170 13.72 -12.92 -12.16
CA ASN A 170 14.34 -12.34 -10.97
C ASN A 170 13.50 -12.52 -9.69
N TRP A 171 12.51 -13.42 -9.72
CA TRP A 171 11.54 -13.59 -8.64
C TRP A 171 12.20 -13.79 -7.26
N LEU A 172 13.18 -14.70 -7.16
CA LEU A 172 13.83 -15.00 -5.87
C LEU A 172 14.59 -13.77 -5.31
N LYS A 173 15.21 -12.97 -6.20
CA LYS A 173 15.92 -11.74 -5.80
C LYS A 173 14.93 -10.68 -5.31
N VAL A 174 13.79 -10.54 -5.98
CA VAL A 174 12.72 -9.62 -5.59
C VAL A 174 12.13 -10.06 -4.27
N PHE A 175 11.68 -11.31 -4.18
CA PHE A 175 11.10 -11.87 -2.96
C PHE A 175 12.07 -11.75 -1.78
N GLY A 176 13.34 -12.15 -1.96
CA GLY A 176 14.34 -12.07 -0.90
C GLY A 176 14.55 -10.65 -0.37
N ARG A 177 14.53 -9.62 -1.24
CA ARG A 177 14.63 -8.21 -0.80
C ARG A 177 13.42 -7.74 -0.04
N LEU A 178 12.21 -8.11 -0.48
CA LEU A 178 10.97 -7.78 0.20
C LEU A 178 10.91 -8.47 1.56
N PHE A 179 11.29 -9.73 1.60
CA PHE A 179 11.30 -10.54 2.81
C PHE A 179 12.30 -10.00 3.83
N LEU A 180 13.53 -9.68 3.42
CA LEU A 180 14.55 -9.08 4.29
C LEU A 180 14.09 -7.71 4.82
N LEU A 181 13.53 -6.86 3.96
CA LEU A 181 12.98 -5.58 4.39
C LEU A 181 11.89 -5.80 5.45
N GLY A 182 10.95 -6.68 5.17
CA GLY A 182 9.85 -7.01 6.09
C GLY A 182 10.34 -7.53 7.45
N ILE A 183 11.32 -8.44 7.47
CA ILE A 183 11.89 -8.97 8.72
C ILE A 183 12.56 -7.86 9.53
N ILE A 184 13.44 -7.07 8.91
CA ILE A 184 14.18 -6.00 9.60
C ILE A 184 13.20 -5.03 10.26
N PHE A 185 12.21 -4.55 9.49
CA PHE A 185 11.25 -3.57 10.03
C PHE A 185 10.29 -4.19 11.05
N ASN A 186 9.93 -5.46 10.91
CA ASN A 186 9.12 -6.17 11.90
C ASN A 186 9.87 -6.33 13.23
N ILE A 187 11.15 -6.67 13.19
CA ILE A 187 11.99 -6.74 14.40
C ILE A 187 12.04 -5.38 15.09
N ILE A 188 12.30 -4.30 14.34
CA ILE A 188 12.35 -2.94 14.90
C ILE A 188 10.97 -2.57 15.51
N TYR A 189 9.87 -2.89 14.81
CA TYR A 189 8.52 -2.67 15.32
C TYR A 189 8.27 -3.38 16.64
N ILE A 190 8.62 -4.66 16.75
CA ILE A 190 8.46 -5.46 17.98
C ILE A 190 9.28 -4.85 19.12
N LEU A 191 10.55 -4.49 18.87
CA LEU A 191 11.42 -3.88 19.87
C LEU A 191 10.86 -2.54 20.37
N LEU A 192 10.38 -1.68 19.49
CA LEU A 192 9.79 -0.40 19.87
C LEU A 192 8.46 -0.58 20.60
N SER A 193 7.61 -1.49 20.15
CA SER A 193 6.32 -1.79 20.79
C SER A 193 6.47 -2.44 22.16
N SER A 194 7.54 -3.21 22.40
CA SER A 194 7.82 -3.78 23.72
C SER A 194 8.20 -2.73 24.77
N VAL A 195 8.74 -1.58 24.31
CA VAL A 195 9.01 -0.43 25.20
C VAL A 195 7.74 0.40 25.40
N ASN A 196 7.06 0.74 24.30
CA ASN A 196 5.81 1.49 24.32
C ASN A 196 5.05 1.31 23.00
N ASN A 197 3.76 0.92 23.06
CA ASN A 197 2.91 0.74 21.90
C ASN A 197 2.81 1.99 21.00
N LEU A 198 2.88 3.19 21.59
CA LEU A 198 2.89 4.44 20.83
C LEU A 198 4.13 4.54 19.93
N LEU A 199 5.32 4.16 20.44
CA LEU A 199 6.54 4.17 19.64
C LEU A 199 6.47 3.22 18.45
N GLY A 200 5.91 2.02 18.64
CA GLY A 200 5.67 1.08 17.54
C GLY A 200 4.72 1.64 16.49
N SER A 201 3.62 2.26 16.92
CA SER A 201 2.64 2.86 16.01
C SER A 201 3.21 4.04 15.22
N VAL A 202 3.98 4.91 15.87
CA VAL A 202 4.68 6.03 15.21
C VAL A 202 5.68 5.49 14.19
N PHE A 203 6.47 4.48 14.55
CA PHE A 203 7.42 3.85 13.63
C PHE A 203 6.71 3.30 12.38
N GLN A 204 5.57 2.65 12.53
CA GLN A 204 4.80 2.08 11.42
C GLN A 204 4.30 3.14 10.44
N LEU A 205 3.92 4.33 10.92
CA LEU A 205 3.56 5.46 10.05
C LEU A 205 4.71 5.89 9.14
N PHE A 206 5.93 5.90 9.66
CA PHE A 206 7.12 6.26 8.88
C PHE A 206 7.61 5.13 7.96
N TYR A 207 7.39 3.87 8.36
CA TYR A 207 7.77 2.72 7.56
C TYR A 207 6.99 2.62 6.23
N MET A 208 5.70 2.94 6.23
CA MET A 208 4.84 2.82 5.05
C MET A 208 5.37 3.61 3.83
N PRO A 209 5.64 4.93 3.92
CA PRO A 209 6.20 5.68 2.79
C PRO A 209 7.59 5.20 2.39
N PHE A 210 8.40 4.79 3.36
CA PHE A 210 9.73 4.24 3.09
C PHE A 210 9.65 2.97 2.25
N SER A 211 8.75 2.04 2.56
CA SER A 211 8.55 0.81 1.80
C SER A 211 8.12 1.08 0.35
N ILE A 212 7.28 2.09 0.14
CA ILE A 212 6.86 2.53 -1.21
C ILE A 212 8.08 3.04 -2.01
N ILE A 213 8.95 3.84 -1.42
CA ILE A 213 10.18 4.33 -2.08
C ILE A 213 11.11 3.15 -2.42
N PHE A 214 11.31 2.23 -1.48
CA PHE A 214 12.15 1.05 -1.68
C PHE A 214 11.65 0.17 -2.82
N LEU A 215 10.34 -0.07 -2.89
CA LEU A 215 9.69 -0.79 -3.99
C LEU A 215 9.85 -0.08 -5.32
N TYR A 216 9.74 1.25 -5.35
CA TYR A 216 9.94 2.05 -6.54
C TYR A 216 11.37 1.90 -7.10
N LEU A 217 12.38 1.89 -6.25
CA LEU A 217 13.77 1.69 -6.68
C LEU A 217 13.99 0.29 -7.26
N ILE A 218 13.38 -0.76 -6.67
CA ILE A 218 13.43 -2.11 -7.25
C ILE A 218 12.74 -2.13 -8.62
N TYR A 219 11.57 -1.48 -8.74
CA TYR A 219 10.86 -1.36 -10.02
C TYR A 219 11.73 -0.72 -11.10
N LEU A 220 12.39 0.41 -10.82
CA LEU A 220 13.28 1.09 -11.76
C LEU A 220 14.46 0.20 -12.19
N GLU A 221 15.02 -0.55 -11.26
CA GLU A 221 16.11 -1.48 -11.54
C GLU A 221 15.66 -2.62 -12.46
N LEU A 222 14.50 -3.22 -12.20
CA LEU A 222 13.92 -4.27 -13.03
C LEU A 222 13.59 -3.75 -14.43
N LYS A 223 12.98 -2.56 -14.52
CA LYS A 223 12.65 -1.92 -15.79
C LYS A 223 13.89 -1.73 -16.65
N LYS A 224 14.93 -1.10 -16.09
CA LYS A 224 16.21 -0.89 -16.78
C LYS A 224 16.86 -2.20 -17.24
N SER A 225 16.83 -3.25 -16.39
CA SER A 225 17.38 -4.57 -16.74
C SER A 225 16.66 -5.20 -17.93
N LYS A 226 15.33 -5.05 -18.02
CA LYS A 226 14.53 -5.60 -19.13
C LYS A 226 14.73 -4.81 -20.43
N GLU A 227 14.86 -3.49 -20.36
CA GLU A 227 15.15 -2.64 -21.54
C GLU A 227 16.49 -3.01 -22.16
N ILE A 228 17.54 -3.20 -21.35
CA ILE A 228 18.86 -3.65 -21.83
C ILE A 228 18.79 -5.04 -22.48
N GLN A 229 18.02 -5.98 -21.89
CA GLN A 229 17.87 -7.32 -22.47
C GLN A 229 17.19 -7.29 -23.85
N VAL A 230 16.22 -6.42 -24.06
CA VAL A 230 15.56 -6.26 -25.36
C VAL A 230 16.53 -5.68 -26.40
N GLN A 231 17.32 -4.69 -26.03
CA GLN A 231 18.31 -4.08 -26.92
C GLN A 231 19.43 -5.03 -27.36
N ILE A 232 19.80 -6.02 -26.54
CA ILE A 232 20.82 -7.02 -26.88
C ILE A 232 20.27 -8.10 -27.83
N GLN A 233 18.95 -8.32 -27.81
CA GLN A 233 18.28 -9.34 -28.64
C GLN A 233 17.73 -8.81 -29.98
N SER A 234 17.68 -7.49 -30.16
CA SER A 234 17.34 -6.80 -31.42
C SER A 234 18.57 -6.57 -32.31
#